data_5f3e0ed4e46393c12ad5efbdf96751be
#
_entry.id   5f3e0ed4e46393c12ad5efbdf96751be
#
_cell.length_a   1.000
_cell.length_b   1.000
_cell.length_c   1.000
_cell.angle_alpha   90.00
_cell.angle_beta   90.00
_cell.angle_gamma   90.00
#
_symmetry.space_group_name_H-M   'P 1'
#
loop_
_entity.id
_entity.type
_entity.pdbx_description
1 polymer ?
#
loop_
_entity_poly.entity_id
_entity_poly.type
_entity_poly.pdbx_seq_one_letter_code
_entity_poly.pdbx_strand_id
1 'polypeptide(L)'
;MAGAILAELDLLEAIELQGKNLRATGTEPQTHLRHELEIIRHKSRPHSPKKWVSILEGRAEVQRVYESMASRGILDQVGEKHLGVFKRVRYPEKDHAPEAALLKKIESTLNGAPADSTSKSPAAKPVTPEAAHADTDPRTRALIALLHAAGVLEKLFPAADRNRIQELAGDHWPSRAVEDELRELRVAAEPLV
;
A
#
# COMPACT_ATOMS: atom_id res chain seq x y z
N MET A 1 -1.84 4.01 -4.90
CA MET A 1 -1.92 4.84 -3.67
C MET A 1 -3.21 4.60 -2.89
N ALA A 2 -4.40 4.69 -3.49
CA ALA A 2 -5.68 4.44 -2.81
C ALA A 2 -5.73 3.12 -2.03
N GLY A 3 -5.24 2.02 -2.62
CA GLY A 3 -5.14 0.74 -1.92
C GLY A 3 -4.28 0.77 -0.65
N ALA A 4 -3.20 1.57 -0.65
CA ALA A 4 -2.35 1.72 0.53
C ALA A 4 -3.05 2.51 1.65
N ILE A 5 -3.87 3.51 1.29
CA ILE A 5 -4.72 4.23 2.24
C ILE A 5 -5.71 3.27 2.90
N LEU A 6 -6.39 2.44 2.09
CA LEU A 6 -7.34 1.46 2.61
C LEU A 6 -6.65 0.39 3.49
N ALA A 7 -5.49 -0.10 3.07
CA ALA A 7 -4.72 -1.08 3.84
C ALA A 7 -4.26 -0.52 5.20
N GLU A 8 -3.78 0.73 5.24
CA GLU A 8 -3.37 1.34 6.52
C GLU A 8 -4.56 1.61 7.44
N LEU A 9 -5.70 2.06 6.90
CA LEU A 9 -6.92 2.26 7.71
C LEU A 9 -7.50 0.93 8.22
N ASP A 10 -7.38 -0.15 7.45
CA ASP A 10 -7.75 -1.51 7.87
C ASP A 10 -6.84 -2.01 9.00
N LEU A 11 -5.52 -1.87 8.85
CA LEU A 11 -4.55 -2.22 9.90
C LEU A 11 -4.71 -1.41 11.19
N LEU A 12 -5.27 -0.21 11.09
CA LEU A 12 -5.61 0.64 12.24
C LEU A 12 -7.01 0.33 12.80
N GLU A 13 -7.69 -0.69 12.28
CA GLU A 13 -9.06 -1.05 12.64
C GLU A 13 -10.06 0.12 12.54
N ALA A 14 -9.74 1.12 11.69
CA ALA A 14 -10.57 2.31 11.48
C ALA A 14 -11.68 2.08 10.44
N ILE A 15 -11.53 1.04 9.62
CA ILE A 15 -12.48 0.61 8.61
C ILE A 15 -12.66 -0.90 8.65
N GLU A 16 -13.80 -1.39 8.18
CA GLU A 16 -14.10 -2.81 8.11
C GLU A 16 -14.95 -3.16 6.89
N LEU A 17 -14.89 -4.41 6.45
CA LEU A 17 -15.80 -4.95 5.46
C LEU A 17 -17.09 -5.44 6.13
N GLN A 18 -18.23 -4.85 5.76
CA GLN A 18 -19.56 -5.34 6.09
C GLN A 18 -20.22 -5.93 4.84
N GLY A 19 -20.10 -7.24 4.69
CA GLY A 19 -20.50 -7.94 3.48
C GLY A 19 -19.67 -7.50 2.26
N LYS A 20 -20.31 -6.85 1.27
CA LYS A 20 -19.63 -6.37 0.06
C LYS A 20 -19.23 -4.88 0.13
N ASN A 21 -19.48 -4.22 1.24
CA ASN A 21 -19.26 -2.78 1.37
C ASN A 21 -18.26 -2.48 2.47
N LEU A 22 -17.56 -1.36 2.31
CA LEU A 22 -16.65 -0.80 3.29
C LEU A 22 -17.37 0.21 4.16
N ARG A 23 -17.09 0.17 5.46
CA ARG A 23 -17.57 1.15 6.44
C ARG A 23 -16.46 1.57 7.39
N ALA A 24 -16.56 2.79 7.87
CA ALA A 24 -15.74 3.24 9.00
C ALA A 24 -16.28 2.60 10.29
N THR A 25 -15.35 2.20 11.15
CA THR A 25 -15.63 1.77 12.53
C THR A 25 -15.78 2.98 13.45
N GLY A 26 -16.00 2.75 14.73
CA GLY A 26 -15.96 3.81 15.76
C GLY A 26 -14.55 4.21 16.20
N THR A 27 -13.52 3.57 15.67
CA THR A 27 -12.12 3.79 16.06
C THR A 27 -11.60 5.12 15.52
N GLU A 28 -10.92 5.90 16.35
CA GLU A 28 -10.25 7.16 15.97
C GLU A 28 -8.73 7.04 16.15
N PRO A 29 -8.03 6.47 15.16
CA PRO A 29 -6.59 6.29 15.28
C PRO A 29 -5.85 7.62 15.14
N GLN A 30 -4.67 7.69 15.73
CA GLN A 30 -3.70 8.76 15.49
C GLN A 30 -3.04 8.51 14.13
N THR A 31 -3.57 9.11 13.07
CA THR A 31 -3.10 8.91 11.69
C THR A 31 -3.13 10.21 10.88
N HIS A 32 -2.25 10.29 9.90
CA HIS A 32 -2.27 11.34 8.87
C HIS A 32 -3.39 11.13 7.83
N LEU A 33 -4.05 9.95 7.84
CA LEU A 33 -5.16 9.60 6.94
C LEU A 33 -6.53 10.01 7.50
N ARG A 34 -6.56 10.95 8.45
CA ARG A 34 -7.82 11.41 9.06
C ARG A 34 -8.82 11.94 8.03
N HIS A 35 -8.32 12.67 7.03
CA HIS A 35 -9.18 13.21 5.97
C HIS A 35 -9.87 12.12 5.16
N GLU A 36 -9.14 11.08 4.76
CA GLU A 36 -9.64 9.94 4.00
C GLU A 36 -10.63 9.12 4.84
N LEU A 37 -10.34 8.94 6.13
CA LEU A 37 -11.26 8.29 7.07
C LEU A 37 -12.58 9.08 7.20
N GLU A 38 -12.53 10.41 7.28
CA GLU A 38 -13.72 11.25 7.34
C GLU A 38 -14.55 11.18 6.05
N ILE A 39 -13.92 11.11 4.89
CA ILE A 39 -14.63 10.87 3.61
C ILE A 39 -15.41 9.55 3.67
N ILE A 40 -14.79 8.48 4.19
CA ILE A 40 -15.45 7.17 4.34
C ILE A 40 -16.60 7.25 5.33
N ARG A 41 -16.39 7.89 6.48
CA ARG A 41 -17.36 8.02 7.59
C ARG A 41 -18.61 8.79 7.19
N HIS A 42 -18.44 9.90 6.47
CA HIS A 42 -19.54 10.78 6.10
C HIS A 42 -20.26 10.38 4.81
N LYS A 43 -19.86 9.28 4.17
CA LYS A 43 -20.54 8.82 2.96
C LYS A 43 -21.91 8.25 3.30
N SER A 44 -22.96 8.88 2.78
CA SER A 44 -24.36 8.51 3.04
C SER A 44 -24.73 7.09 2.59
N ARG A 45 -24.06 6.57 1.54
CA ARG A 45 -24.24 5.21 1.04
C ARG A 45 -22.92 4.44 1.11
N PRO A 46 -22.93 3.21 1.65
CA PRO A 46 -21.76 2.36 1.64
C PRO A 46 -21.36 2.01 0.20
N HIS A 47 -20.06 1.97 -0.04
CA HIS A 47 -19.49 1.58 -1.33
C HIS A 47 -18.65 0.31 -1.20
N SER A 48 -18.50 -0.41 -2.30
CA SER A 48 -17.56 -1.54 -2.37
C SER A 48 -16.11 -1.06 -2.26
N PRO A 49 -15.18 -1.95 -1.82
CA PRO A 49 -13.76 -1.64 -1.77
C PRO A 49 -13.21 -1.09 -3.09
N LYS A 50 -13.55 -1.72 -4.22
CA LYS A 50 -13.18 -1.26 -5.56
C LYS A 50 -13.62 0.20 -5.80
N LYS A 51 -14.87 0.54 -5.46
CA LYS A 51 -15.36 1.91 -5.63
C LYS A 51 -14.62 2.91 -4.74
N TRP A 52 -14.17 2.49 -3.57
CA TRP A 52 -13.34 3.33 -2.72
C TRP A 52 -11.94 3.55 -3.29
N VAL A 53 -11.34 2.56 -3.95
CA VAL A 53 -10.08 2.75 -4.70
C VAL A 53 -10.28 3.87 -5.73
N SER A 54 -11.33 3.79 -6.55
CA SER A 54 -11.66 4.83 -7.55
C SER A 54 -11.92 6.22 -6.94
N ILE A 55 -12.56 6.30 -5.77
CA ILE A 55 -12.85 7.58 -5.09
C ILE A 55 -11.56 8.21 -4.50
N LEU A 56 -10.69 7.38 -3.92
CA LEU A 56 -9.46 7.82 -3.25
C LEU A 56 -8.28 7.94 -4.23
N GLU A 57 -8.46 7.61 -5.51
CA GLU A 57 -7.45 7.77 -6.56
C GLU A 57 -7.49 9.18 -7.14
N GLY A 58 -7.07 10.16 -6.35
CA GLY A 58 -7.07 11.57 -6.75
C GLY A 58 -5.65 12.17 -6.82
N ARG A 59 -5.48 13.20 -7.66
CA ARG A 59 -4.23 13.98 -7.70
C ARG A 59 -3.95 14.67 -6.36
N ALA A 60 -4.99 15.03 -5.63
CA ALA A 60 -4.86 15.69 -4.34
C ALA A 60 -4.26 14.74 -3.29
N GLU A 61 -4.64 13.46 -3.30
CA GLU A 61 -4.08 12.44 -2.41
C GLU A 61 -2.60 12.19 -2.70
N VAL A 62 -2.26 12.06 -3.99
CA VAL A 62 -0.87 11.92 -4.44
C VAL A 62 -0.04 13.12 -3.99
N GLN A 63 -0.57 14.32 -4.19
CA GLN A 63 0.10 15.56 -3.80
C GLN A 63 0.37 15.63 -2.29
N ARG A 64 -0.63 15.29 -1.44
CA ARG A 64 -0.48 15.25 0.02
C ARG A 64 0.60 14.27 0.47
N VAL A 65 0.69 13.11 -0.17
CA VAL A 65 1.74 12.14 0.16
C VAL A 65 3.12 12.71 -0.19
N TYR A 66 3.30 13.30 -1.36
CA TYR A 66 4.57 13.93 -1.73
C TYR A 66 4.95 15.08 -0.77
N GLU A 67 4.00 15.92 -0.40
CA GLU A 67 4.21 17.01 0.57
C GLU A 67 4.59 16.47 1.95
N SER A 68 3.94 15.38 2.40
CA SER A 68 4.29 14.68 3.63
C SER A 68 5.71 14.09 3.58
N MET A 69 6.10 13.47 2.47
CA MET A 69 7.45 12.94 2.29
C MET A 69 8.49 14.06 2.26
N ALA A 70 8.17 15.20 1.62
CA ALA A 70 9.04 16.37 1.58
C ALA A 70 9.20 16.99 2.98
N SER A 71 8.14 17.11 3.77
CA SER A 71 8.20 17.62 5.14
C SER A 71 9.05 16.73 6.07
N ARG A 72 9.14 15.43 5.76
CA ARG A 72 9.98 14.45 6.46
C ARG A 72 11.42 14.39 5.93
N GLY A 73 11.75 15.18 4.91
CA GLY A 73 13.10 15.24 4.33
C GLY A 73 13.46 14.07 3.42
N ILE A 74 12.49 13.22 3.04
CA ILE A 74 12.68 12.10 2.10
C ILE A 74 12.78 12.61 0.67
N LEU A 75 11.98 13.63 0.34
CA LEU A 75 11.97 14.31 -0.95
C LEU A 75 12.32 15.77 -0.78
N ASP A 76 12.88 16.39 -1.82
CA ASP A 76 12.94 17.84 -1.93
C ASP A 76 11.73 18.35 -2.74
N GLN A 77 11.24 19.54 -2.41
CA GLN A 77 10.19 20.20 -3.18
C GLN A 77 10.80 21.30 -4.02
N VAL A 78 10.90 21.09 -5.32
CA VAL A 78 11.47 22.04 -6.27
C VAL A 78 10.36 22.64 -7.13
N GLY A 79 10.11 23.95 -6.98
CA GLY A 79 9.16 24.68 -7.80
C GLY A 79 9.85 25.29 -9.02
N GLU A 80 9.50 24.86 -10.23
CA GLU A 80 9.93 25.51 -11.47
C GLU A 80 8.89 26.53 -11.94
N LYS A 81 9.31 27.79 -12.10
CA LYS A 81 8.52 28.82 -12.78
C LYS A 81 8.83 28.75 -14.27
N HIS A 82 7.98 28.15 -15.06
CA HIS A 82 8.05 28.28 -16.51
C HIS A 82 7.11 29.39 -16.97
N LEU A 83 7.69 30.42 -17.60
CA LEU A 83 6.99 31.51 -18.33
C LEU A 83 5.83 32.19 -17.58
N GLY A 84 5.95 32.37 -16.27
CA GLY A 84 5.01 33.19 -15.49
C GLY A 84 3.61 32.60 -15.21
N VAL A 85 3.23 31.47 -15.82
CA VAL A 85 1.84 31.01 -15.80
C VAL A 85 1.65 29.62 -15.18
N PHE A 86 2.63 28.70 -15.22
CA PHE A 86 2.49 27.36 -14.67
C PHE A 86 3.58 27.05 -13.64
N LYS A 87 3.19 26.87 -12.38
CA LYS A 87 4.05 26.27 -11.35
C LYS A 87 4.03 24.75 -11.52
N ARG A 88 5.09 24.18 -12.07
CA ARG A 88 5.33 22.74 -12.01
C ARG A 88 6.15 22.45 -10.76
N VAL A 89 5.60 21.71 -9.83
CA VAL A 89 6.32 21.22 -8.65
C VAL A 89 6.87 19.85 -8.97
N ARG A 90 8.18 19.64 -8.71
CA ARG A 90 8.85 18.33 -8.76
C ARG A 90 9.26 17.93 -7.37
N TYR A 91 9.30 16.64 -7.14
CA TYR A 91 9.69 16.05 -5.87
C TYR A 91 10.87 15.08 -6.10
N PRO A 92 12.09 15.61 -6.36
CA PRO A 92 13.27 14.76 -6.46
C PRO A 92 13.55 14.09 -5.12
N GLU A 93 14.04 12.87 -5.18
CA GLU A 93 14.47 12.13 -4.00
C GLU A 93 15.71 12.81 -3.38
N LYS A 94 15.70 12.92 -2.06
CA LYS A 94 16.78 13.52 -1.27
C LYS A 94 17.48 12.50 -0.40
N ASP A 95 16.72 11.59 0.18
CA ASP A 95 17.21 10.53 1.06
C ASP A 95 16.74 9.18 0.55
N HIS A 96 17.69 8.38 0.06
CA HIS A 96 17.46 7.02 -0.45
C HIS A 96 17.37 5.95 0.66
N ALA A 97 17.76 6.28 1.89
CA ALA A 97 17.84 5.29 2.96
C ALA A 97 16.47 4.66 3.31
N PRO A 98 15.36 5.41 3.36
CA PRO A 98 14.05 4.83 3.64
C PRO A 98 13.60 3.84 2.57
N GLU A 99 13.81 4.15 1.28
CA GLU A 99 13.47 3.25 0.18
C GLU A 99 14.31 1.98 0.22
N ALA A 100 15.64 2.12 0.35
CA ALA A 100 16.55 1.00 0.41
C ALA A 100 16.25 0.05 1.59
N ALA A 101 15.91 0.61 2.77
CA ALA A 101 15.52 -0.18 3.93
C ALA A 101 14.22 -0.95 3.68
N LEU A 102 13.24 -0.32 3.02
CA LEU A 102 11.96 -0.92 2.68
C LEU A 102 12.12 -2.05 1.66
N LEU A 103 12.89 -1.82 0.58
CA LEU A 103 13.18 -2.83 -0.44
C LEU A 103 13.90 -4.05 0.17
N LYS A 104 14.89 -3.82 1.03
CA LYS A 104 15.59 -4.90 1.76
C LYS A 104 14.62 -5.70 2.65
N LYS A 105 13.68 -5.04 3.31
CA LYS A 105 12.66 -5.69 4.15
C LYS A 105 11.72 -6.55 3.32
N ILE A 106 11.27 -6.05 2.16
CA ILE A 106 10.46 -6.82 1.21
C ILE A 106 11.24 -8.04 0.72
N GLU A 107 12.47 -7.85 0.26
CA GLU A 107 13.33 -8.92 -0.24
C GLU A 107 13.55 -10.02 0.80
N SER A 108 13.87 -9.66 2.05
CA SER A 108 14.06 -10.63 3.13
C SER A 108 12.77 -11.41 3.42
N THR A 109 11.60 -10.75 3.34
CA THR A 109 10.29 -11.39 3.53
C THR A 109 9.96 -12.37 2.40
N LEU A 110 10.24 -11.99 1.15
CA LEU A 110 10.03 -12.84 -0.03
C LEU A 110 10.93 -14.08 0.00
N ASN A 111 12.17 -13.92 0.46
CA ASN A 111 13.14 -15.03 0.58
C ASN A 111 12.90 -15.94 1.80
N GLY A 112 11.85 -15.68 2.60
CA GLY A 112 11.54 -16.48 3.78
C GLY A 112 12.52 -16.33 4.95
N ALA A 113 13.40 -15.30 4.92
CA ALA A 113 14.28 -14.98 6.04
C ALA A 113 13.46 -14.37 7.20
N PRO A 114 13.66 -14.82 8.45
CA PRO A 114 13.01 -14.21 9.60
C PRO A 114 13.43 -12.74 9.69
N ALA A 115 12.46 -11.84 9.89
CA ALA A 115 12.71 -10.43 10.13
C ALA A 115 13.54 -10.31 11.44
N ASP A 116 14.77 -9.74 11.31
CA ASP A 116 15.70 -9.42 12.40
C ASP A 116 16.09 -10.56 13.36
N SER A 117 17.12 -11.32 12.96
CA SER A 117 17.89 -12.20 13.87
C SER A 117 18.85 -11.38 14.76
N THR A 118 18.35 -10.49 15.59
CA THR A 118 19.14 -9.86 16.66
C THR A 118 18.86 -10.44 18.04
N SER A 119 18.10 -11.55 18.15
CA SER A 119 18.02 -12.31 19.40
C SER A 119 18.39 -13.76 19.15
N LYS A 120 19.60 -14.12 19.55
CA LYS A 120 20.08 -15.50 19.70
C LYS A 120 19.15 -16.24 20.67
N SER A 121 18.45 -17.26 20.19
CA SER A 121 18.03 -18.37 21.04
C SER A 121 18.05 -19.67 20.23
N PRO A 122 18.78 -20.69 20.68
CA PRO A 122 18.96 -21.95 19.96
C PRO A 122 17.88 -22.94 20.41
N ALA A 123 16.78 -23.04 19.67
CA ALA A 123 15.90 -24.22 19.68
C ALA A 123 15.00 -24.19 18.44
N ALA A 124 15.48 -24.77 17.36
CA ALA A 124 14.70 -24.98 16.15
C ALA A 124 13.64 -26.05 16.41
N LYS A 125 12.36 -25.64 16.52
CA LYS A 125 11.22 -26.51 16.27
C LYS A 125 10.87 -26.43 14.78
N PRO A 126 10.38 -27.50 14.15
CA PRO A 126 9.91 -27.44 12.76
C PRO A 126 8.75 -26.44 12.65
N VAL A 127 8.97 -25.38 11.88
CA VAL A 127 7.99 -24.31 11.68
C VAL A 127 6.97 -24.81 10.67
N THR A 128 5.72 -24.93 11.07
CA THR A 128 4.61 -25.15 10.15
C THR A 128 4.40 -23.89 9.29
N PRO A 129 3.89 -24.02 8.04
CA PRO A 129 3.67 -22.84 7.16
C PRO A 129 2.89 -21.71 7.81
N GLU A 130 1.97 -22.03 8.69
CA GLU A 130 1.12 -21.09 9.45
C GLU A 130 1.91 -20.27 10.48
N ALA A 131 3.00 -20.82 11.04
CA ALA A 131 3.87 -20.09 11.97
C ALA A 131 4.83 -19.12 11.26
N ALA A 132 5.15 -19.35 9.98
CA ALA A 132 5.95 -18.43 9.18
C ALA A 132 5.20 -17.14 8.82
N HIS A 133 3.87 -17.17 8.86
CA HIS A 133 3.01 -15.99 8.63
C HIS A 133 2.91 -15.08 9.85
N ALA A 134 3.06 -15.61 11.05
CA ALA A 134 2.93 -14.87 12.31
C ALA A 134 4.09 -13.89 12.56
N ASP A 135 5.23 -14.07 11.87
CA ASP A 135 6.45 -13.29 12.13
C ASP A 135 6.69 -12.16 11.11
N THR A 136 5.82 -12.02 10.08
CA THR A 136 5.95 -10.95 9.08
C THR A 136 5.10 -9.75 9.48
N ASP A 137 5.76 -8.60 9.59
CA ASP A 137 5.09 -7.33 9.86
C ASP A 137 3.89 -7.09 8.91
N PRO A 138 2.70 -6.82 9.45
CA PRO A 138 1.46 -6.67 8.67
C PRO A 138 1.55 -5.60 7.57
N ARG A 139 2.27 -4.49 7.83
CA ARG A 139 2.48 -3.43 6.83
C ARG A 139 3.34 -3.90 5.66
N THR A 140 4.37 -4.71 5.94
CA THR A 140 5.22 -5.29 4.89
C THR A 140 4.43 -6.27 4.03
N ARG A 141 3.58 -7.10 4.63
CA ARG A 141 2.68 -8.00 3.89
C ARG A 141 1.68 -7.21 3.03
N ALA A 142 1.04 -6.20 3.59
CA ALA A 142 0.13 -5.33 2.85
C ALA A 142 0.83 -4.65 1.66
N LEU A 143 2.06 -4.18 1.85
CA LEU A 143 2.85 -3.56 0.79
C LEU A 143 3.20 -4.56 -0.32
N ILE A 144 3.63 -5.79 0.01
CA ILE A 144 3.89 -6.86 -0.95
C ILE A 144 2.63 -7.16 -1.76
N ALA A 145 1.48 -7.33 -1.09
CA ALA A 145 0.21 -7.59 -1.74
C ALA A 145 -0.22 -6.47 -2.69
N LEU A 146 -0.04 -5.21 -2.31
CA LEU A 146 -0.38 -4.04 -3.13
C LEU A 146 0.57 -3.88 -4.31
N LEU A 147 1.87 -4.11 -4.14
CA LEU A 147 2.85 -4.07 -5.24
C LEU A 147 2.60 -5.19 -6.25
N HIS A 148 2.20 -6.39 -5.77
CA HIS A 148 1.80 -7.49 -6.63
C HIS A 148 0.53 -7.14 -7.41
N ALA A 149 -0.52 -6.67 -6.76
CA ALA A 149 -1.77 -6.23 -7.39
C ALA A 149 -1.55 -5.14 -8.45
N ALA A 150 -0.59 -4.26 -8.23
CA ALA A 150 -0.20 -3.22 -9.19
C ALA A 150 0.69 -3.72 -10.33
N GLY A 151 1.16 -4.97 -10.31
CA GLY A 151 2.10 -5.55 -11.28
C GLY A 151 3.48 -4.90 -11.25
N VAL A 152 3.89 -4.40 -10.09
CA VAL A 152 5.19 -3.74 -9.86
C VAL A 152 6.15 -4.68 -9.15
N LEU A 153 5.65 -5.60 -8.31
CA LEU A 153 6.48 -6.47 -7.49
C LEU A 153 7.45 -7.32 -8.31
N GLU A 154 6.96 -7.94 -9.39
CA GLU A 154 7.76 -8.82 -10.25
C GLU A 154 8.81 -8.06 -11.07
N LYS A 155 8.61 -6.75 -11.26
CA LYS A 155 9.62 -5.88 -11.90
C LYS A 155 10.74 -5.52 -10.93
N LEU A 156 10.40 -5.32 -9.65
CA LEU A 156 11.37 -5.01 -8.60
C LEU A 156 12.13 -6.25 -8.14
N PHE A 157 11.46 -7.40 -8.09
CA PHE A 157 11.99 -8.67 -7.58
C PHE A 157 11.73 -9.82 -8.58
N PRO A 158 12.41 -9.83 -9.75
CA PRO A 158 12.14 -10.81 -10.80
C PRO A 158 12.53 -12.25 -10.42
N ALA A 159 13.37 -12.41 -9.40
CA ALA A 159 13.80 -13.72 -8.89
C ALA A 159 12.90 -14.24 -7.74
N ALA A 160 11.90 -13.49 -7.30
CA ALA A 160 11.04 -13.89 -6.19
C ALA A 160 10.14 -15.08 -6.57
N ASP A 161 9.95 -16.01 -5.65
CA ASP A 161 9.07 -17.15 -5.82
C ASP A 161 7.60 -16.71 -5.89
N ARG A 162 6.94 -17.04 -7.00
CA ARG A 162 5.53 -16.71 -7.24
C ARG A 162 4.59 -17.33 -6.21
N ASN A 163 4.87 -18.55 -5.76
CA ASN A 163 4.06 -19.20 -4.75
C ASN A 163 4.16 -18.43 -3.43
N ARG A 164 5.37 -17.99 -3.07
CA ARG A 164 5.59 -17.16 -1.87
C ARG A 164 4.87 -15.82 -1.97
N ILE A 165 4.90 -15.18 -3.13
CA ILE A 165 4.16 -13.92 -3.37
C ILE A 165 2.66 -14.15 -3.17
N GLN A 166 2.08 -15.20 -3.77
CA GLN A 166 0.66 -15.52 -3.62
C GLN A 166 0.27 -15.84 -2.17
N GLU A 167 1.13 -16.57 -1.47
CA GLU A 167 0.97 -16.87 -0.05
C GLU A 167 0.92 -15.59 0.80
N LEU A 168 1.87 -14.67 0.60
CA LEU A 168 1.94 -13.40 1.33
C LEU A 168 0.83 -12.43 0.94
N ALA A 169 0.44 -12.38 -0.33
CA ALA A 169 -0.67 -11.57 -0.81
C ALA A 169 -2.03 -12.07 -0.32
N GLY A 170 -2.20 -13.38 -0.18
CA GLY A 170 -3.31 -14.10 0.46
C GLY A 170 -4.68 -13.45 0.29
N ASP A 171 -5.41 -13.39 1.41
CA ASP A 171 -6.75 -12.80 1.48
C ASP A 171 -6.77 -11.28 1.74
N HIS A 172 -5.73 -10.56 1.32
CA HIS A 172 -5.62 -9.12 1.52
C HIS A 172 -6.64 -8.35 0.66
N TRP A 173 -7.82 -8.05 1.23
CA TRP A 173 -8.92 -7.42 0.49
C TRP A 173 -8.57 -6.04 -0.14
N PRO A 174 -7.70 -5.17 0.45
CA PRO A 174 -7.33 -3.92 -0.22
C PRO A 174 -6.59 -4.13 -1.54
N SER A 175 -5.72 -5.14 -1.63
CA SER A 175 -5.04 -5.47 -2.88
C SER A 175 -5.99 -6.01 -3.95
N ARG A 176 -6.94 -6.88 -3.56
CA ARG A 176 -7.99 -7.34 -4.49
C ARG A 176 -8.83 -6.18 -5.03
N ALA A 177 -9.16 -5.20 -4.19
CA ALA A 177 -9.90 -4.02 -4.64
C ALA A 177 -9.11 -3.21 -5.69
N VAL A 178 -7.79 -3.15 -5.56
CA VAL A 178 -6.89 -2.53 -6.57
C VAL A 178 -6.88 -3.35 -7.86
N GLU A 179 -6.74 -4.67 -7.77
CA GLU A 179 -6.77 -5.55 -8.95
C GLU A 179 -8.07 -5.42 -9.73
N ASP A 180 -9.20 -5.41 -9.04
CA ASP A 180 -10.52 -5.28 -9.64
C ASP A 180 -10.69 -3.93 -10.35
N GLU A 181 -10.23 -2.84 -9.77
CA GLU A 181 -10.26 -1.51 -10.39
C GLU A 181 -9.33 -1.45 -11.61
N LEU A 182 -8.10 -1.95 -11.49
CA LEU A 182 -7.14 -1.98 -12.60
C LEU A 182 -7.62 -2.87 -13.76
N ARG A 183 -8.32 -3.96 -13.47
CA ARG A 183 -8.93 -4.83 -14.49
C ARG A 183 -10.00 -4.08 -15.25
N GLU A 184 -10.87 -3.35 -14.58
CA GLU A 184 -11.94 -2.56 -15.20
C GLU A 184 -11.36 -1.45 -16.07
N LEU A 185 -10.33 -0.73 -15.58
CA LEU A 185 -9.65 0.30 -16.35
C LEU A 185 -8.99 -0.25 -17.63
N ARG A 186 -8.40 -1.45 -17.58
CA ARG A 186 -7.83 -2.10 -18.76
C ARG A 186 -8.90 -2.44 -19.79
N VAL A 187 -10.02 -3.02 -19.35
CA VAL A 187 -11.15 -3.35 -20.24
C VAL A 187 -11.73 -2.08 -20.86
N ALA A 188 -11.86 -1.00 -20.09
CA ALA A 188 -12.35 0.27 -20.60
C ALA A 188 -11.37 0.97 -21.57
N ALA A 189 -10.09 0.64 -21.52
CA ALA A 189 -9.05 1.20 -22.39
C ALA A 189 -8.85 0.41 -23.70
N GLU A 190 -9.45 -0.78 -23.82
CA GLU A 190 -9.42 -1.54 -25.07
C GLU A 190 -10.28 -0.83 -26.13
N PRO A 191 -9.71 -0.52 -27.33
CA PRO A 191 -10.50 0.08 -28.39
C PRO A 191 -11.60 -0.90 -28.84
N LEU A 192 -12.82 -0.39 -28.94
CA LEU A 192 -13.92 -1.12 -29.56
C LEU A 192 -13.52 -1.43 -31.01
N VAL A 193 -13.21 -2.69 -31.29
CA VAL A 193 -12.93 -3.22 -32.64
C VAL A 193 -14.26 -3.42 -33.37
#